data_56585052dbd0c5ea87b816c0d69a6416
#
_entry.id   56585052dbd0c5ea87b816c0d69a6416
#
_cell.length_a   1.000
_cell.length_b   1.000
_cell.length_c   1.000
_cell.angle_alpha   90.00
_cell.angle_beta   90.00
_cell.angle_gamma   90.00
#
_symmetry.space_group_name_H-M   'P 1'
#
loop_
_entity.id
_entity.type
_entity.pdbx_description
1 polymer ?
#
loop_
_entity_poly.entity_id
_entity_poly.type
_entity_poly.pdbx_seq_one_letter_code
_entity_poly.pdbx_strand_id
1 'polypeptide(L)'
;GVCAVLGNLAIGHKLHCIFIDTGLLRKNESEQVMAYYHDNLGLNLRRIDAREEFLTALAGVSDPAEKERIVTERLMSILSREAAAIDDIRLVIQGTNVTDTLYRPHTGSTIDGLPIIEPVRELFKDEIRQVGQELGMPAVLVNRQPFPGSGLASRIMADVTAERLDILREADDIFRHDV
;
A
#
# COMPACT_ATOMS: atom_id res chain seq x y z
N GLY A 1 -5.83 -3.74 2.48
CA GLY A 1 -6.36 -5.11 2.69
C GLY A 1 -7.81 -5.10 3.09
N VAL A 2 -8.14 -4.81 4.37
CA VAL A 2 -9.54 -4.86 4.89
C VAL A 2 -10.49 -4.03 4.03
N CYS A 3 -10.13 -2.81 3.64
CA CYS A 3 -10.98 -1.96 2.78
C CYS A 3 -11.25 -2.59 1.40
N ALA A 4 -10.31 -3.35 0.84
CA ALA A 4 -10.53 -4.04 -0.43
C ALA A 4 -11.56 -5.17 -0.27
N VAL A 5 -11.49 -5.92 0.83
CA VAL A 5 -12.48 -6.97 1.14
C VAL A 5 -13.86 -6.37 1.38
N LEU A 6 -13.95 -5.31 2.19
CA LEU A 6 -15.21 -4.58 2.43
C LEU A 6 -15.81 -4.03 1.13
N GLY A 7 -14.97 -3.38 0.30
CA GLY A 7 -15.40 -2.88 -1.01
C GLY A 7 -15.91 -3.99 -1.92
N ASN A 8 -15.21 -5.13 -1.96
CA ASN A 8 -15.64 -6.27 -2.76
C ASN A 8 -16.97 -6.87 -2.28
N LEU A 9 -17.18 -6.96 -0.97
CA LEU A 9 -18.46 -7.39 -0.41
C LEU A 9 -19.61 -6.43 -0.75
N ALA A 10 -19.31 -5.13 -0.81
CA ALA A 10 -20.31 -4.10 -1.09
C ALA A 10 -20.70 -4.01 -2.57
N ILE A 11 -19.74 -4.06 -3.49
CA ILE A 11 -19.96 -3.77 -4.92
C ILE A 11 -19.44 -4.85 -5.88
N GLY A 12 -18.81 -5.91 -5.35
CA GLY A 12 -18.36 -7.07 -6.13
C GLY A 12 -17.36 -6.69 -7.23
N HIS A 13 -17.60 -7.21 -8.43
CA HIS A 13 -16.72 -7.01 -9.60
C HIS A 13 -16.58 -5.55 -10.07
N LYS A 14 -17.41 -4.63 -9.57
CA LYS A 14 -17.27 -3.20 -9.85
C LYS A 14 -16.14 -2.54 -9.06
N LEU A 15 -15.57 -3.24 -8.08
CA LEU A 15 -14.38 -2.79 -7.37
C LEU A 15 -13.14 -3.03 -8.24
N HIS A 16 -12.38 -1.98 -8.50
CA HIS A 16 -11.06 -2.05 -9.10
C HIS A 16 -10.02 -1.84 -8.00
N CYS A 17 -9.19 -2.84 -7.75
CA CYS A 17 -8.08 -2.75 -6.83
C CYS A 17 -6.79 -2.48 -7.61
N ILE A 18 -6.02 -1.48 -7.20
CA ILE A 18 -4.72 -1.17 -7.77
C ILE A 18 -3.65 -1.45 -6.72
N PHE A 19 -2.71 -2.31 -7.06
CA PHE A 19 -1.52 -2.58 -6.27
C PHE A 19 -0.30 -2.05 -7.01
N ILE A 20 0.37 -1.06 -6.42
CA ILE A 20 1.56 -0.45 -7.00
C ILE A 20 2.80 -1.14 -6.40
N ASP A 21 3.51 -1.89 -7.23
CA ASP A 21 4.80 -2.47 -6.89
C ASP A 21 5.88 -1.40 -7.06
N THR A 22 6.24 -0.80 -5.95
CA THR A 22 7.22 0.29 -5.91
C THR A 22 8.67 -0.19 -5.97
N GLY A 23 8.91 -1.50 -5.87
CA GLY A 23 10.25 -2.03 -5.66
C GLY A 23 10.83 -1.77 -4.26
N LEU A 24 10.08 -1.08 -3.38
CA LEU A 24 10.49 -0.77 -2.01
C LEU A 24 9.87 -1.75 -0.99
N LEU A 25 9.24 -2.80 -1.48
CA LEU A 25 8.54 -3.80 -0.69
C LEU A 25 9.52 -4.81 -0.08
N ARG A 26 9.03 -5.54 0.92
CA ARG A 26 9.72 -6.68 1.52
C ARG A 26 9.91 -7.81 0.51
N LYS A 27 10.77 -8.76 0.87
CA LYS A 27 11.00 -9.97 0.08
C LYS A 27 9.69 -10.72 -0.19
N ASN A 28 9.43 -11.05 -1.44
CA ASN A 28 8.25 -11.79 -1.93
C ASN A 28 6.89 -11.15 -1.57
N GLU A 29 6.88 -9.88 -1.13
CA GLU A 29 5.64 -9.23 -0.69
C GLU A 29 4.67 -8.99 -1.84
N SER A 30 5.17 -8.62 -3.01
CA SER A 30 4.36 -8.38 -4.20
C SER A 30 3.64 -9.66 -4.63
N GLU A 31 4.35 -10.77 -4.67
CA GLU A 31 3.82 -12.09 -5.02
C GLU A 31 2.80 -12.57 -4.00
N GLN A 32 3.06 -12.39 -2.70
CA GLN A 32 2.13 -12.74 -1.63
C GLN A 32 0.83 -11.95 -1.71
N VAL A 33 0.90 -10.66 -2.02
CA VAL A 33 -0.28 -9.80 -2.21
C VAL A 33 -1.11 -10.31 -3.39
N MET A 34 -0.47 -10.58 -4.53
CA MET A 34 -1.17 -11.08 -5.71
C MET A 34 -1.82 -12.44 -5.45
N ALA A 35 -1.05 -13.40 -4.92
CA ALA A 35 -1.56 -14.75 -4.62
C ALA A 35 -2.77 -14.71 -3.69
N TYR A 36 -2.76 -13.84 -2.69
CA TYR A 36 -3.85 -13.80 -1.74
C TYR A 36 -5.07 -13.03 -2.27
N TYR A 37 -4.89 -11.78 -2.68
CA TYR A 37 -6.04 -10.94 -3.03
C TYR A 37 -6.59 -11.22 -4.41
N HIS A 38 -5.74 -11.54 -5.38
CA HIS A 38 -6.18 -11.88 -6.73
C HIS A 38 -6.56 -13.36 -6.83
N ASP A 39 -5.64 -14.27 -6.51
CA ASP A 39 -5.85 -15.71 -6.79
C ASP A 39 -6.79 -16.37 -5.79
N ASN A 40 -6.69 -16.06 -4.49
CA ASN A 40 -7.51 -16.70 -3.46
C ASN A 40 -8.84 -15.98 -3.23
N LEU A 41 -8.87 -14.65 -3.18
CA LEU A 41 -10.12 -13.89 -2.97
C LEU A 41 -10.82 -13.50 -4.27
N GLY A 42 -10.19 -13.68 -5.42
CA GLY A 42 -10.78 -13.33 -6.72
C GLY A 42 -11.05 -11.83 -6.87
N LEU A 43 -10.31 -10.97 -6.16
CA LEU A 43 -10.47 -9.54 -6.32
C LEU A 43 -10.01 -9.10 -7.71
N ASN A 44 -10.72 -8.15 -8.29
CA ASN A 44 -10.28 -7.47 -9.50
C ASN A 44 -9.05 -6.57 -9.17
N LEU A 45 -7.91 -7.23 -8.98
CA LEU A 45 -6.64 -6.62 -8.56
C LEU A 45 -5.68 -6.55 -9.73
N ARG A 46 -5.26 -5.31 -10.07
CA ARG A 46 -4.23 -5.06 -11.07
C ARG A 46 -2.94 -4.63 -10.38
N ARG A 47 -1.83 -5.32 -10.71
CA ARG A 47 -0.49 -4.92 -10.28
C ARG A 47 0.12 -3.96 -11.31
N ILE A 48 0.62 -2.84 -10.81
CA ILE A 48 1.39 -1.86 -11.58
C ILE A 48 2.85 -1.99 -11.18
N ASP A 49 3.70 -2.36 -12.12
CA ASP A 49 5.15 -2.38 -11.92
C ASP A 49 5.71 -0.97 -12.07
N ALA A 50 6.08 -0.38 -10.95
CA ALA A 50 6.65 0.97 -10.88
C ALA A 50 8.08 0.97 -10.29
N ARG A 51 8.73 -0.19 -10.20
CA ARG A 51 10.04 -0.36 -9.54
C ARG A 51 11.10 0.58 -10.09
N GLU A 52 11.24 0.66 -11.40
CA GLU A 52 12.21 1.51 -12.06
C GLU A 52 11.90 3.00 -11.86
N GLU A 53 10.62 3.38 -11.89
CA GLU A 53 10.17 4.75 -11.67
C GLU A 53 10.55 5.25 -10.26
N PHE A 54 10.35 4.41 -9.23
CA PHE A 54 10.72 4.76 -7.86
C PHE A 54 12.23 4.78 -7.64
N LEU A 55 12.98 3.80 -8.16
CA LEU A 55 14.44 3.77 -8.06
C LEU A 55 15.07 5.00 -8.71
N THR A 56 14.59 5.39 -9.87
CA THR A 56 15.07 6.59 -10.59
C THR A 56 14.76 7.85 -9.78
N ALA A 57 13.56 7.98 -9.23
CA ALA A 57 13.17 9.15 -8.46
C ALA A 57 13.93 9.30 -7.12
N LEU A 58 14.39 8.19 -6.53
CA LEU A 58 15.12 8.14 -5.27
C LEU A 58 16.65 8.16 -5.43
N ALA A 59 17.14 8.17 -6.67
CA ALA A 59 18.57 8.20 -6.94
C ALA A 59 19.22 9.45 -6.34
N GLY A 60 20.29 9.26 -5.55
CA GLY A 60 21.01 10.35 -4.88
C GLY A 60 20.29 10.97 -3.68
N VAL A 61 19.08 10.51 -3.32
CA VAL A 61 18.32 11.06 -2.19
C VAL A 61 18.65 10.29 -0.92
N SER A 62 19.25 10.96 0.07
CA SER A 62 19.60 10.37 1.37
C SER A 62 18.68 10.80 2.52
N ASP A 63 18.12 12.00 2.44
CA ASP A 63 17.23 12.54 3.48
C ASP A 63 15.92 11.74 3.61
N PRO A 64 15.57 11.24 4.82
CA PRO A 64 14.39 10.40 5.02
C PRO A 64 13.07 11.13 4.73
N ALA A 65 12.95 12.40 5.07
CA ALA A 65 11.72 13.17 4.85
C ALA A 65 11.53 13.44 3.35
N GLU A 66 12.61 13.70 2.63
CA GLU A 66 12.58 13.88 1.18
C GLU A 66 12.21 12.55 0.46
N LYS A 67 12.74 11.41 0.93
CA LYS A 67 12.33 10.09 0.42
C LYS A 67 10.83 9.85 0.59
N GLU A 68 10.30 10.14 1.78
CA GLU A 68 8.86 9.97 2.06
C GLU A 68 8.01 10.87 1.17
N ARG A 69 8.44 12.11 0.98
CA ARG A 69 7.77 13.07 0.08
C ARG A 69 7.73 12.54 -1.36
N ILE A 70 8.88 12.14 -1.90
CA ILE A 70 9.00 11.61 -3.26
C ILE A 70 8.12 10.37 -3.45
N VAL A 71 8.20 9.42 -2.51
CA VAL A 71 7.39 8.19 -2.59
C VAL A 71 5.90 8.51 -2.58
N THR A 72 5.47 9.40 -1.69
CA THR A 72 4.05 9.80 -1.59
C THR A 72 3.57 10.46 -2.87
N GLU A 73 4.32 11.40 -3.41
CA GLU A 73 3.97 12.11 -4.66
C GLU A 73 3.89 11.14 -5.85
N ARG A 74 4.85 10.22 -5.97
CA ARG A 74 4.84 9.21 -7.04
C ARG A 74 3.67 8.25 -6.92
N LEU A 75 3.38 7.76 -5.71
CA LEU A 75 2.21 6.91 -5.48
C LEU A 75 0.91 7.61 -5.90
N MET A 76 0.74 8.88 -5.52
CA MET A 76 -0.44 9.65 -5.91
C MET A 76 -0.53 9.86 -7.42
N SER A 77 0.58 10.21 -8.06
CA SER A 77 0.64 10.39 -9.52
C SER A 77 0.27 9.10 -10.28
N ILE A 78 0.78 7.95 -9.84
CA ILE A 78 0.45 6.66 -10.44
C ILE A 78 -1.02 6.32 -10.19
N LEU A 79 -1.52 6.52 -8.98
CA LEU A 79 -2.92 6.27 -8.65
C LEU A 79 -3.86 7.11 -9.53
N SER A 80 -3.58 8.41 -9.69
CA SER A 80 -4.34 9.31 -10.57
C SER A 80 -4.33 8.82 -12.02
N ARG A 81 -3.15 8.47 -12.54
CA ARG A 81 -3.01 7.94 -13.91
C ARG A 81 -3.82 6.68 -14.12
N GLU A 82 -3.72 5.74 -13.19
CA GLU A 82 -4.42 4.44 -13.29
C GLU A 82 -5.92 4.59 -13.07
N ALA A 83 -6.35 5.50 -12.19
CA ALA A 83 -7.76 5.82 -12.00
C ALA A 83 -8.37 6.44 -13.27
N ALA A 84 -7.67 7.36 -13.90
CA ALA A 84 -8.15 8.00 -15.16
C ALA A 84 -8.29 7.00 -16.32
N ALA A 85 -7.61 5.85 -16.26
CA ALA A 85 -7.70 4.78 -17.26
C ALA A 85 -8.87 3.81 -17.04
N ILE A 86 -9.64 3.97 -15.97
CA ILE A 86 -10.80 3.12 -15.65
C ILE A 86 -12.08 3.90 -15.98
N ASP A 87 -12.87 3.35 -16.89
CA ASP A 87 -14.15 3.94 -17.25
C ASP A 87 -15.15 3.89 -16.07
N ASP A 88 -16.01 4.92 -15.98
CA ASP A 88 -17.11 4.99 -15.00
C ASP A 88 -16.68 4.96 -13.51
N ILE A 89 -15.43 5.30 -13.19
CA ILE A 89 -15.01 5.46 -11.80
C ILE A 89 -15.86 6.54 -11.12
N ARG A 90 -16.38 6.26 -9.93
CA ARG A 90 -17.27 7.14 -9.19
C ARG A 90 -16.70 7.63 -7.87
N LEU A 91 -15.78 6.86 -7.28
CA LEU A 91 -15.20 7.15 -5.97
C LEU A 91 -13.90 6.36 -5.77
N VAL A 92 -13.11 6.79 -4.79
CA VAL A 92 -11.92 6.09 -4.33
C VAL A 92 -12.14 5.58 -2.91
N ILE A 93 -11.74 4.34 -2.63
CA ILE A 93 -11.73 3.79 -1.28
C ILE A 93 -10.32 3.87 -0.73
N GLN A 94 -10.14 4.58 0.38
CA GLN A 94 -8.86 4.75 1.05
C GLN A 94 -8.87 4.10 2.44
N GLY A 95 -7.77 3.48 2.82
CA GLY A 95 -7.64 2.77 4.10
C GLY A 95 -7.09 3.64 5.24
N THR A 96 -7.41 4.92 5.27
CA THR A 96 -7.07 5.84 6.36
C THR A 96 -7.67 5.36 7.67
N ASN A 97 -6.90 5.36 8.73
CA ASN A 97 -7.31 4.98 10.08
C ASN A 97 -7.09 6.14 11.07
N VAL A 98 -7.52 5.99 12.33
CA VAL A 98 -7.37 7.01 13.38
C VAL A 98 -5.93 7.52 13.49
N THR A 99 -4.95 6.62 13.47
CA THR A 99 -3.53 7.00 13.60
C THR A 99 -3.11 7.90 12.44
N ASP A 100 -3.55 7.59 11.22
CA ASP A 100 -3.22 8.40 10.04
C ASP A 100 -3.83 9.81 10.14
N THR A 101 -5.05 9.93 10.69
CA THR A 101 -5.71 11.23 10.86
C THR A 101 -5.04 12.13 11.91
N LEU A 102 -4.38 11.53 12.90
CA LEU A 102 -3.65 12.27 13.93
C LEU A 102 -2.34 12.87 13.43
N TYR A 103 -1.67 12.19 12.50
CA TYR A 103 -0.33 12.58 12.04
C TYR A 103 -0.32 13.22 10.65
N ARG A 104 -1.38 13.11 9.89
CA ARG A 104 -1.53 13.73 8.56
C ARG A 104 -2.79 14.58 8.55
N PRO A 105 -2.69 15.92 8.42
CA PRO A 105 -3.86 16.73 8.17
C PRO A 105 -4.54 16.24 6.90
N HIS A 106 -5.87 16.25 6.89
CA HIS A 106 -6.70 15.77 5.80
C HIS A 106 -6.14 16.13 4.42
N THR A 107 -5.73 15.15 3.68
CA THR A 107 -5.79 15.23 2.22
C THR A 107 -7.27 15.34 1.89
N GLY A 108 -7.67 16.37 1.16
CA GLY A 108 -9.06 16.74 0.92
C GLY A 108 -10.05 15.58 0.69
N SER A 109 -11.32 15.89 0.62
CA SER A 109 -12.40 14.91 0.42
C SER A 109 -12.42 14.27 -0.97
N THR A 110 -11.47 14.61 -1.85
CA THR A 110 -11.43 14.15 -3.25
C THR A 110 -9.99 13.87 -3.73
N ILE A 111 -9.84 12.91 -4.64
CA ILE A 111 -8.65 12.69 -5.47
C ILE A 111 -9.09 12.91 -6.92
N ASP A 112 -8.49 13.89 -7.62
CA ASP A 112 -8.83 14.26 -9.00
C ASP A 112 -10.35 14.50 -9.22
N GLY A 113 -11.01 15.09 -8.21
CA GLY A 113 -12.45 15.34 -8.24
C GLY A 113 -13.31 14.13 -7.87
N LEU A 114 -12.74 12.95 -7.68
CA LEU A 114 -13.45 11.76 -7.22
C LEU A 114 -13.59 11.79 -5.69
N PRO A 115 -14.79 11.59 -5.14
CA PRO A 115 -14.99 11.52 -3.69
C PRO A 115 -14.24 10.34 -3.09
N ILE A 116 -13.69 10.54 -1.87
CA ILE A 116 -13.00 9.51 -1.10
C ILE A 116 -13.94 8.94 -0.04
N ILE A 117 -13.99 7.63 0.03
CA ILE A 117 -14.63 6.89 1.14
C ILE A 117 -13.53 6.23 1.98
N GLU A 118 -13.58 6.44 3.28
CA GLU A 118 -12.61 5.93 4.25
C GLU A 118 -13.31 5.01 5.27
N PRO A 119 -13.56 3.74 4.94
CA PRO A 119 -14.40 2.85 5.74
C PRO A 119 -13.89 2.58 7.16
N VAL A 120 -12.59 2.72 7.38
CA VAL A 120 -11.92 2.39 8.65
C VAL A 120 -11.32 3.62 9.34
N ARG A 121 -11.76 4.82 8.94
CA ARG A 121 -11.21 6.09 9.41
C ARG A 121 -11.26 6.26 10.94
N GLU A 122 -12.32 5.80 11.57
CA GLU A 122 -12.55 5.93 13.00
C GLU A 122 -12.05 4.73 13.81
N LEU A 123 -11.39 3.77 13.15
CA LEU A 123 -10.88 2.56 13.78
C LEU A 123 -9.38 2.66 14.05
N PHE A 124 -8.96 2.13 15.20
CA PHE A 124 -7.55 1.86 15.47
C PHE A 124 -7.08 0.59 14.75
N LYS A 125 -5.76 0.42 14.61
CA LYS A 125 -5.17 -0.73 13.88
C LYS A 125 -5.61 -2.08 14.44
N ASP A 126 -5.80 -2.18 15.76
CA ASP A 126 -6.22 -3.42 16.40
C ASP A 126 -7.69 -3.74 16.10
N GLU A 127 -8.55 -2.74 16.05
CA GLU A 127 -9.95 -2.89 15.64
C GLU A 127 -10.06 -3.27 14.16
N ILE A 128 -9.22 -2.68 13.28
CA ILE A 128 -9.13 -3.07 11.86
C ILE A 128 -8.71 -4.54 11.73
N ARG A 129 -7.79 -5.03 12.58
CA ARG A 129 -7.41 -6.44 12.61
C ARG A 129 -8.59 -7.34 13.00
N GLN A 130 -9.36 -6.95 14.01
CA GLN A 130 -10.57 -7.69 14.41
C GLN A 130 -11.58 -7.77 13.26
N VAL A 131 -11.85 -6.63 12.60
CA VAL A 131 -12.70 -6.63 11.39
C VAL A 131 -12.14 -7.57 10.32
N GLY A 132 -10.84 -7.56 10.07
CA GLY A 132 -10.20 -8.47 9.13
C GLY A 132 -10.41 -9.95 9.49
N GLN A 133 -10.30 -10.30 10.77
CA GLN A 133 -10.56 -11.67 11.25
C GLN A 133 -12.02 -12.08 11.06
N GLU A 134 -12.97 -11.22 11.40
CA GLU A 134 -14.40 -11.46 11.20
C GLU A 134 -14.77 -11.60 9.72
N LEU A 135 -14.05 -10.91 8.83
CA LEU A 135 -14.18 -11.06 7.38
C LEU A 135 -13.53 -12.35 6.84
N GLY A 136 -12.96 -13.20 7.71
CA GLY A 136 -12.34 -14.45 7.31
C GLY A 136 -10.96 -14.30 6.67
N MET A 137 -10.31 -13.14 6.84
CA MET A 137 -8.96 -12.95 6.32
C MET A 137 -7.95 -13.78 7.12
N PRO A 138 -6.94 -14.41 6.47
CA PRO A 138 -5.91 -15.17 7.16
C PRO A 138 -5.14 -14.35 8.19
N ALA A 139 -4.83 -14.98 9.32
CA ALA A 139 -4.09 -14.37 10.42
C ALA A 139 -2.75 -13.77 9.97
N VAL A 140 -2.06 -14.40 9.02
CA VAL A 140 -0.78 -13.91 8.47
C VAL A 140 -0.90 -12.53 7.80
N LEU A 141 -2.05 -12.21 7.22
CA LEU A 141 -2.28 -10.91 6.61
C LEU A 141 -2.83 -9.88 7.60
N VAL A 142 -3.72 -10.32 8.48
CA VAL A 142 -4.35 -9.47 9.49
C VAL A 142 -3.32 -9.02 10.52
N ASN A 143 -2.46 -9.93 10.99
CA ASN A 143 -1.45 -9.68 12.01
C ASN A 143 -0.11 -9.20 11.44
N ARG A 144 -0.07 -8.91 10.16
CA ARG A 144 1.14 -8.42 9.52
C ARG A 144 1.68 -7.18 10.23
N GLN A 145 2.99 -7.20 10.49
CA GLN A 145 3.65 -6.05 11.09
C GLN A 145 3.47 -4.79 10.23
N PRO A 146 3.16 -3.64 10.87
CA PRO A 146 3.08 -2.37 10.16
C PRO A 146 4.36 -2.10 9.37
N PHE A 147 4.17 -1.56 8.17
CA PHE A 147 5.28 -1.22 7.30
C PHE A 147 5.14 0.25 6.89
N PRO A 148 6.22 1.06 6.92
CA PRO A 148 6.12 2.46 6.58
C PRO A 148 5.64 2.67 5.13
N GLY A 149 4.97 3.79 4.87
CA GLY A 149 4.46 4.11 3.53
C GLY A 149 5.53 4.20 2.46
N SER A 150 6.74 4.63 2.85
CA SER A 150 7.93 4.66 1.98
C SER A 150 8.66 3.30 1.86
N GLY A 151 8.09 2.23 2.42
CA GLY A 151 8.66 0.90 2.33
C GLY A 151 10.06 0.81 2.94
N LEU A 152 10.91 -0.04 2.36
CA LEU A 152 12.32 -0.20 2.78
C LEU A 152 13.18 1.04 2.56
N ALA A 153 12.77 1.97 1.71
CA ALA A 153 13.54 3.20 1.46
C ALA A 153 13.80 4.04 2.72
N SER A 154 12.84 4.04 3.67
CA SER A 154 13.00 4.75 4.94
C SER A 154 14.06 4.15 5.87
N ARG A 155 14.43 2.90 5.66
CA ARG A 155 15.44 2.20 6.46
C ARG A 155 16.85 2.27 5.88
N ILE A 156 17.01 2.78 4.67
CA ILE A 156 18.32 3.01 4.03
C ILE A 156 18.80 4.40 4.40
N MET A 157 19.91 4.49 5.13
CA MET A 157 20.52 5.77 5.59
C MET A 157 21.19 6.57 4.47
N ALA A 158 21.44 5.96 3.32
CA ALA A 158 22.03 6.56 2.12
C ALA A 158 20.99 6.66 0.99
N ASP A 159 21.43 6.95 -0.24
CA ASP A 159 20.61 6.85 -1.44
C ASP A 159 20.09 5.44 -1.65
N VAL A 160 18.92 5.32 -2.28
CA VAL A 160 18.26 4.04 -2.51
C VAL A 160 18.78 3.44 -3.81
N THR A 161 19.39 2.25 -3.72
CA THR A 161 19.84 1.48 -4.87
C THR A 161 19.24 0.07 -4.84
N ALA A 162 19.18 -0.60 -5.97
CA ALA A 162 18.70 -1.98 -6.07
C ALA A 162 19.51 -2.91 -5.16
N GLU A 163 20.84 -2.80 -5.16
CA GLU A 163 21.73 -3.60 -4.33
C GLU A 163 21.46 -3.41 -2.83
N ARG A 164 21.31 -2.17 -2.36
CA ARG A 164 21.00 -1.88 -0.95
C ARG A 164 19.62 -2.39 -0.54
N LEU A 165 18.65 -2.31 -1.45
CA LEU A 165 17.31 -2.88 -1.22
C LEU A 165 17.38 -4.40 -1.10
N ASP A 166 18.16 -5.08 -1.93
CA ASP A 166 18.27 -6.53 -1.90
C ASP A 166 18.95 -6.99 -0.60
N ILE A 167 20.02 -6.35 -0.19
CA ILE A 167 20.67 -6.61 1.11
C ILE A 167 19.66 -6.41 2.26
N LEU A 168 18.91 -5.31 2.23
CA LEU A 168 17.96 -5.01 3.29
C LEU A 168 16.76 -5.96 3.30
N ARG A 169 16.30 -6.44 2.13
CA ARG A 169 15.26 -7.47 2.02
C ARG A 169 15.67 -8.77 2.68
N GLU A 170 16.90 -9.22 2.41
CA GLU A 170 17.44 -10.44 3.03
C GLU A 170 17.56 -10.27 4.55
N ALA A 171 18.08 -9.14 5.02
CA ALA A 171 18.21 -8.86 6.44
C ALA A 171 16.84 -8.79 7.16
N ASP A 172 15.85 -8.09 6.55
CA ASP A 172 14.48 -8.00 7.09
C ASP A 172 13.81 -9.38 7.12
N ASP A 173 14.07 -10.22 6.14
CA ASP A 173 13.52 -11.56 6.04
C ASP A 173 14.07 -12.47 7.14
N ILE A 174 15.38 -12.50 7.33
CA ILE A 174 16.05 -13.25 8.41
C ILE A 174 15.52 -12.77 9.77
N PHE A 175 15.53 -11.46 10.02
CA PHE A 175 15.08 -10.91 11.30
C PHE A 175 13.64 -11.30 11.66
N ARG A 176 12.75 -11.38 10.69
CA ARG A 176 11.34 -11.71 10.93
C ARG A 176 11.08 -13.20 11.13
N HIS A 177 11.96 -14.07 10.65
CA HIS A 177 11.79 -15.52 10.77
C HIS A 177 12.54 -16.13 11.97
N ASP A 178 13.61 -15.46 12.43
CA ASP A 178 14.51 -15.99 13.44
C ASP A 178 14.32 -15.32 14.83
N VAL A 179 13.48 -14.29 14.93
CA VAL A 179 13.19 -13.54 16.15
C VAL A 179 11.69 -13.52 16.43
#